data_87ee32042274cd3aab33f80c44fcdc8e
#
_entry.id   87ee32042274cd3aab33f80c44fcdc8e
#
_cell.length_a   1.000
_cell.length_b   1.000
_cell.length_c   1.000
_cell.angle_alpha   90.00
_cell.angle_beta   90.00
_cell.angle_gamma   90.00
#
_symmetry.space_group_name_H-M   'P 1'
#
loop_
_entity.id
_entity.type
_entity.pdbx_description
1 polymer ?
#
loop_
_entity_poly.entity_id
_entity_poly.type
_entity_poly.pdbx_seq_one_letter_code
_entity_poly.pdbx_strand_id
1 'polypeptide(L)'
;VIHRAAPFVIALVAAIVGPAAVPMAAAQAADPVAPVIELLSSAAAEERAIGLERVRYGIRGEATTARLANLLPGLGAAAQNELVLALGARGDRAALPAVRTLLESSKDAALKNACLTVLGMLGGPAEVPVLVGALAASEPERTGARQSLLLLDPPGSDAAILAAAAAAAPDLRSQLWTILTERNAWGRLSEALPQVVASIGDGNAAVRKAALAAVAQAGAAAEVPGIVKALLAAPEGQDRNDIERTLVTVCTRGRDSARSAAAFFGLFTAATDADRETLVAPLGRIGGPQARGVVDALIDAPDPARRRSGIEAIVRWPDAGVADRLLSLTDSAADPAERDRLLNALIRIGPQPDNGLNEEKKLELLQKTIGLCRADKDRARVLERAHAIRTIASFRFVVPYLDQPALAEAAARSVVELAHHRQLRDAHKDEFIKALDRVPAVTQDAELRERAEAYKQGRTWKRQ
;
A
#
# COMPACT_ATOMS: atom_id res chain seq x y z
N VAL A 1 -33.96 -44.62 -37.60
CA VAL A 1 -34.37 -46.03 -37.56
C VAL A 1 -34.78 -46.28 -36.11
N ILE A 2 -36.00 -46.03 -35.77
CA ILE A 2 -37.15 -46.93 -35.55
C ILE A 2 -36.76 -48.21 -34.78
N HIS A 3 -37.20 -48.32 -33.50
CA HIS A 3 -38.16 -49.35 -33.13
C HIS A 3 -38.83 -49.06 -31.78
N ARG A 4 -40.18 -49.02 -31.84
CA ARG A 4 -41.15 -49.09 -30.77
C ARG A 4 -41.21 -50.51 -30.21
N ALA A 5 -41.49 -50.70 -28.95
CA ALA A 5 -42.36 -51.74 -28.45
C ALA A 5 -43.03 -51.34 -27.12
N ALA A 6 -44.34 -51.39 -27.08
CA ALA A 6 -45.24 -51.15 -25.98
C ALA A 6 -45.68 -52.51 -25.35
N PRO A 7 -46.69 -52.63 -24.51
CA PRO A 7 -46.63 -52.85 -23.07
C PRO A 7 -47.17 -54.23 -22.67
N PHE A 8 -46.89 -54.68 -21.44
CA PHE A 8 -47.67 -55.80 -20.86
C PHE A 8 -48.34 -55.35 -19.56
N VAL A 9 -49.62 -55.29 -19.59
CA VAL A 9 -50.54 -55.18 -18.43
C VAL A 9 -50.69 -56.56 -17.81
N ILE A 10 -50.38 -56.71 -16.52
CA ILE A 10 -50.85 -57.81 -15.70
C ILE A 10 -51.58 -57.22 -14.51
N ALA A 11 -52.88 -57.35 -14.54
CA ALA A 11 -53.76 -57.09 -13.40
C ALA A 11 -53.69 -58.28 -12.45
N LEU A 12 -53.34 -58.05 -11.19
CA LEU A 12 -53.53 -59.01 -10.12
C LEU A 12 -54.43 -58.40 -9.06
N VAL A 13 -55.63 -58.88 -8.92
CA VAL A 13 -56.57 -58.61 -7.83
C VAL A 13 -56.08 -59.31 -6.57
N ALA A 14 -55.79 -58.60 -5.49
CA ALA A 14 -55.57 -59.18 -4.18
C ALA A 14 -56.37 -58.38 -3.12
N ALA A 15 -57.07 -59.15 -2.32
CA ALA A 15 -58.11 -58.83 -1.38
C ALA A 15 -57.71 -57.83 -0.27
N ILE A 16 -58.70 -57.04 0.12
CA ILE A 16 -58.72 -56.12 1.26
C ILE A 16 -58.60 -56.89 2.58
N VAL A 17 -57.49 -56.68 3.31
CA VAL A 17 -57.46 -56.85 4.75
C VAL A 17 -56.91 -55.56 5.32
N GLY A 18 -57.79 -54.73 5.91
CA GLY A 18 -57.39 -53.47 6.54
C GLY A 18 -56.51 -53.71 7.75
N PRO A 19 -55.34 -53.07 7.86
CA PRO A 19 -54.66 -52.98 9.13
C PRO A 19 -55.31 -51.87 9.95
N ALA A 20 -55.60 -52.19 11.21
CA ALA A 20 -56.01 -51.25 12.22
C ALA A 20 -54.96 -50.11 12.30
N ALA A 21 -55.43 -48.87 12.12
CA ALA A 21 -54.62 -47.68 12.34
C ALA A 21 -54.21 -47.63 13.83
N VAL A 22 -52.99 -48.06 14.10
CA VAL A 22 -52.29 -47.66 15.33
C VAL A 22 -51.98 -46.18 15.15
N PRO A 23 -52.43 -45.30 16.08
CA PRO A 23 -52.01 -43.91 16.03
C PRO A 23 -50.51 -43.90 16.25
N MET A 24 -49.74 -43.67 15.20
CA MET A 24 -48.33 -43.32 15.32
C MET A 24 -48.29 -41.97 16.04
N ALA A 25 -48.10 -41.99 17.35
CA ALA A 25 -47.74 -40.80 18.12
C ALA A 25 -46.57 -40.17 17.37
N ALA A 26 -46.78 -39.00 16.76
CA ALA A 26 -45.72 -38.20 16.18
C ALA A 26 -44.70 -38.00 17.31
N ALA A 27 -43.63 -38.76 17.28
CA ALA A 27 -42.48 -38.48 18.10
C ALA A 27 -42.11 -37.03 17.85
N GLN A 28 -42.40 -36.15 18.78
CA GLN A 28 -41.92 -34.76 18.73
C GLN A 28 -40.43 -34.88 18.52
N ALA A 29 -39.95 -34.47 17.36
CA ALA A 29 -38.53 -34.46 17.06
C ALA A 29 -37.85 -33.70 18.18
N ALA A 30 -36.98 -34.36 18.90
CA ALA A 30 -36.25 -33.75 20.02
C ALA A 30 -35.62 -32.44 19.53
N ASP A 31 -35.85 -31.37 20.26
CA ASP A 31 -35.29 -30.04 19.91
C ASP A 31 -33.77 -30.14 19.83
N PRO A 32 -33.16 -30.02 18.63
CA PRO A 32 -31.73 -30.23 18.48
C PRO A 32 -30.89 -29.12 19.11
N VAL A 33 -31.49 -28.00 19.51
CA VAL A 33 -30.81 -26.84 20.14
C VAL A 33 -30.79 -27.00 21.67
N ALA A 34 -31.76 -27.71 22.25
CA ALA A 34 -31.87 -27.86 23.71
C ALA A 34 -30.59 -28.39 24.39
N PRO A 35 -29.91 -29.43 23.87
CA PRO A 35 -28.65 -29.91 24.47
C PRO A 35 -27.50 -28.87 24.39
N VAL A 36 -27.53 -28.00 23.40
CA VAL A 36 -26.51 -26.92 23.27
C VAL A 36 -26.77 -25.84 24.31
N ILE A 37 -28.03 -25.50 24.55
CA ILE A 37 -28.45 -24.54 25.58
C ILE A 37 -28.02 -25.03 26.97
N GLU A 38 -28.24 -26.30 27.24
CA GLU A 38 -27.88 -26.94 28.52
C GLU A 38 -26.37 -26.86 28.75
N LEU A 39 -25.56 -27.22 27.77
CA LEU A 39 -24.10 -27.09 27.82
C LEU A 39 -23.63 -25.65 28.04
N LEU A 40 -24.20 -24.67 27.34
CA LEU A 40 -23.86 -23.27 27.52
C LEU A 40 -24.22 -22.71 28.90
N SER A 41 -25.23 -23.28 29.54
CA SER A 41 -25.69 -22.90 30.89
C SER A 41 -24.96 -23.62 32.02
N SER A 42 -24.08 -24.57 31.71
CA SER A 42 -23.36 -25.38 32.73
C SER A 42 -22.37 -24.53 33.53
N ALA A 43 -22.21 -24.83 34.79
CA ALA A 43 -21.16 -24.27 35.64
C ALA A 43 -19.76 -24.79 35.27
N ALA A 44 -19.66 -25.98 34.65
CA ALA A 44 -18.39 -26.58 34.23
C ALA A 44 -17.85 -25.91 32.97
N ALA A 45 -16.63 -25.41 33.04
CA ALA A 45 -15.98 -24.71 31.90
C ALA A 45 -15.80 -25.62 30.66
N GLU A 46 -15.52 -26.91 30.91
CA GLU A 46 -15.35 -27.90 29.84
C GLU A 46 -16.66 -28.12 29.05
N GLU A 47 -17.80 -28.22 29.75
CA GLU A 47 -19.11 -28.37 29.12
C GLU A 47 -19.50 -27.13 28.35
N ARG A 48 -19.25 -25.93 28.89
CA ARG A 48 -19.45 -24.66 28.13
C ARG A 48 -18.58 -24.62 26.89
N ALA A 49 -17.32 -25.06 26.94
CA ALA A 49 -16.45 -25.10 25.76
C ALA A 49 -17.01 -26.03 24.67
N ILE A 50 -17.55 -27.18 25.01
CA ILE A 50 -18.23 -28.10 24.10
C ILE A 50 -19.47 -27.40 23.49
N GLY A 51 -20.27 -26.72 24.36
CA GLY A 51 -21.43 -25.94 23.92
C GLY A 51 -21.05 -24.88 22.89
N LEU A 52 -19.99 -24.10 23.14
CA LEU A 52 -19.47 -23.08 22.24
C LEU A 52 -18.96 -23.63 20.89
N GLU A 53 -18.32 -24.81 20.93
CA GLU A 53 -17.91 -25.50 19.70
C GLU A 53 -19.14 -25.93 18.86
N ARG A 54 -20.19 -26.43 19.50
CA ARG A 54 -21.46 -26.74 18.85
C ARG A 54 -22.16 -25.48 18.28
N VAL A 55 -22.02 -24.31 18.93
CA VAL A 55 -22.48 -23.03 18.39
C VAL A 55 -21.75 -22.71 17.08
N ARG A 56 -20.43 -22.86 17.06
CA ARG A 56 -19.60 -22.55 15.89
C ARG A 56 -19.87 -23.47 14.72
N TYR A 57 -19.95 -24.77 14.94
CA TYR A 57 -19.89 -25.78 13.88
C TYR A 57 -21.13 -26.69 13.82
N GLY A 58 -22.05 -26.57 14.77
CA GLY A 58 -23.24 -27.43 14.85
C GLY A 58 -24.36 -27.08 13.87
N ILE A 59 -25.60 -27.37 14.27
CA ILE A 59 -26.79 -27.23 13.44
C ILE A 59 -26.91 -25.83 12.87
N ARG A 60 -26.93 -25.69 11.55
CA ARG A 60 -27.04 -24.42 10.82
C ARG A 60 -28.49 -23.95 10.73
N GLY A 61 -28.68 -22.68 10.43
CA GLY A 61 -29.97 -22.05 10.14
C GLY A 61 -30.27 -20.84 11.03
N GLU A 62 -30.93 -19.87 10.44
CA GLU A 62 -31.23 -18.56 11.05
C GLU A 62 -32.04 -18.71 12.35
N ALA A 63 -33.06 -19.56 12.36
CA ALA A 63 -33.89 -19.81 13.55
C ALA A 63 -33.05 -20.39 14.72
N THR A 64 -32.13 -21.31 14.42
CA THR A 64 -31.20 -21.88 15.41
C THR A 64 -30.27 -20.78 15.96
N THR A 65 -29.70 -19.97 15.07
CA THR A 65 -28.80 -18.89 15.45
C THR A 65 -29.49 -17.83 16.30
N ALA A 66 -30.71 -17.43 15.92
CA ALA A 66 -31.49 -16.48 16.70
C ALA A 66 -31.81 -17.01 18.10
N ARG A 67 -32.17 -18.28 18.23
CA ARG A 67 -32.41 -18.93 19.54
C ARG A 67 -31.17 -18.94 20.43
N LEU A 68 -29.99 -19.27 19.86
CA LEU A 68 -28.73 -19.24 20.58
C LEU A 68 -28.33 -17.80 20.98
N ALA A 69 -28.53 -16.83 20.11
CA ALA A 69 -28.28 -15.42 20.40
C ALA A 69 -29.20 -14.86 21.50
N ASN A 70 -30.44 -15.34 21.60
CA ASN A 70 -31.39 -14.95 22.64
C ASN A 70 -30.99 -15.41 24.05
N LEU A 71 -29.97 -16.25 24.22
CA LEU A 71 -29.41 -16.58 25.53
C LEU A 71 -28.54 -15.45 26.10
N LEU A 72 -28.01 -14.58 25.25
CA LEU A 72 -27.04 -13.54 25.66
C LEU A 72 -27.50 -12.73 26.89
N PRO A 73 -28.73 -12.21 26.99
CA PRO A 73 -29.13 -11.38 28.13
C PRO A 73 -29.14 -12.11 29.48
N GLY A 74 -29.27 -13.44 29.49
CA GLY A 74 -29.31 -14.26 30.70
C GLY A 74 -27.96 -14.73 31.22
N LEU A 75 -26.86 -14.42 30.46
CA LEU A 75 -25.52 -14.88 30.81
C LEU A 75 -24.73 -13.79 31.53
N GLY A 76 -23.72 -14.18 32.33
CA GLY A 76 -22.74 -13.24 32.87
C GLY A 76 -21.74 -12.75 31.78
N ALA A 77 -21.09 -11.61 32.00
CA ALA A 77 -20.27 -10.92 31.01
C ALA A 77 -19.20 -11.79 30.31
N ALA A 78 -18.53 -12.68 31.06
CA ALA A 78 -17.56 -13.61 30.51
C ALA A 78 -18.20 -14.60 29.54
N ALA A 79 -19.31 -15.22 29.89
CA ALA A 79 -20.04 -16.15 29.02
C ALA A 79 -20.69 -15.44 27.84
N GLN A 80 -21.16 -14.20 28.00
CA GLN A 80 -21.63 -13.35 26.92
C GLN A 80 -20.53 -13.14 25.90
N ASN A 81 -19.32 -12.79 26.33
CA ASN A 81 -18.17 -12.57 25.44
C ASN A 81 -17.82 -13.82 24.64
N GLU A 82 -17.77 -14.98 25.30
CA GLU A 82 -17.50 -16.26 24.64
C GLU A 82 -18.57 -16.63 23.61
N LEU A 83 -19.86 -16.47 23.98
CA LEU A 83 -20.98 -16.77 23.07
C LEU A 83 -21.04 -15.79 21.89
N VAL A 84 -20.82 -14.49 22.10
CA VAL A 84 -20.75 -13.49 21.02
C VAL A 84 -19.71 -13.89 19.99
N LEU A 85 -18.48 -14.22 20.43
CA LEU A 85 -17.40 -14.62 19.52
C LEU A 85 -17.71 -15.96 18.80
N ALA A 86 -18.39 -16.90 19.49
CA ALA A 86 -18.82 -18.14 18.86
C ALA A 86 -19.89 -17.92 17.79
N LEU A 87 -20.84 -17.00 18.02
CA LEU A 87 -21.84 -16.58 17.04
C LEU A 87 -21.19 -15.87 15.84
N GLY A 88 -20.18 -15.06 16.05
CA GLY A 88 -19.38 -14.47 14.99
C GLY A 88 -18.71 -15.53 14.11
N ALA A 89 -18.03 -16.50 14.72
CA ALA A 89 -17.38 -17.61 14.03
C ALA A 89 -18.37 -18.53 13.29
N ARG A 90 -19.62 -18.62 13.79
CA ARG A 90 -20.71 -19.35 13.13
C ARG A 90 -21.05 -18.75 11.73
N GLY A 91 -20.87 -17.45 11.53
CA GLY A 91 -21.05 -16.82 10.24
C GLY A 91 -22.48 -16.51 9.83
N ASP A 92 -23.45 -16.56 10.76
CA ASP A 92 -24.88 -16.38 10.46
C ASP A 92 -25.39 -15.02 10.96
N ARG A 93 -25.89 -14.19 10.05
CA ARG A 93 -26.36 -12.83 10.30
C ARG A 93 -27.56 -12.74 11.26
N ALA A 94 -28.28 -13.82 11.47
CA ALA A 94 -29.37 -13.86 12.43
C ALA A 94 -28.94 -13.54 13.89
N ALA A 95 -27.64 -13.55 14.18
CA ALA A 95 -27.07 -13.11 15.47
C ALA A 95 -27.01 -11.57 15.62
N LEU A 96 -26.98 -10.81 14.52
CA LEU A 96 -26.72 -9.35 14.55
C LEU A 96 -27.66 -8.54 15.44
N PRO A 97 -29.01 -8.77 15.44
CA PRO A 97 -29.91 -7.99 16.31
C PRO A 97 -29.55 -8.11 17.79
N ALA A 98 -29.31 -9.33 18.26
CA ALA A 98 -28.97 -9.57 19.68
C ALA A 98 -27.58 -8.99 20.03
N VAL A 99 -26.60 -9.11 19.13
CA VAL A 99 -25.25 -8.53 19.32
C VAL A 99 -25.31 -7.00 19.37
N ARG A 100 -26.13 -6.33 18.57
CA ARG A 100 -26.37 -4.88 18.65
C ARG A 100 -26.97 -4.47 19.99
N THR A 101 -28.04 -5.11 20.40
CA THR A 101 -28.68 -4.85 21.70
C THR A 101 -27.68 -4.99 22.85
N LEU A 102 -26.83 -6.03 22.78
CA LEU A 102 -25.81 -6.25 23.80
C LEU A 102 -24.72 -5.16 23.79
N LEU A 103 -24.29 -4.73 22.62
CA LEU A 103 -23.33 -3.62 22.48
C LEU A 103 -23.85 -2.32 23.12
N GLU A 104 -25.13 -2.00 22.90
CA GLU A 104 -25.77 -0.79 23.41
C GLU A 104 -25.97 -0.84 24.94
N SER A 105 -26.28 -2.00 25.49
CA SER A 105 -26.58 -2.18 26.90
C SER A 105 -25.36 -2.45 27.80
N SER A 106 -24.28 -2.96 27.22
CA SER A 106 -23.09 -3.35 27.98
C SER A 106 -22.26 -2.15 28.45
N LYS A 107 -21.70 -2.27 29.66
CA LYS A 107 -20.66 -1.36 30.19
C LYS A 107 -19.28 -2.00 30.20
N ASP A 108 -19.17 -3.30 29.87
CA ASP A 108 -17.92 -4.02 29.82
C ASP A 108 -17.21 -3.77 28.48
N ALA A 109 -15.99 -3.23 28.56
CA ALA A 109 -15.21 -2.83 27.37
C ALA A 109 -14.79 -4.03 26.53
N ALA A 110 -14.48 -5.18 27.16
CA ALA A 110 -14.09 -6.39 26.44
C ALA A 110 -15.28 -6.96 25.65
N LEU A 111 -16.46 -6.98 26.29
CA LEU A 111 -17.69 -7.44 25.66
C LEU A 111 -18.11 -6.51 24.51
N LYS A 112 -18.01 -5.19 24.67
CA LYS A 112 -18.26 -4.23 23.59
C LYS A 112 -17.34 -4.47 22.40
N ASN A 113 -16.06 -4.69 22.67
CA ASN A 113 -15.09 -4.96 21.61
C ASN A 113 -15.39 -6.29 20.89
N ALA A 114 -15.82 -7.32 21.59
CA ALA A 114 -16.28 -8.57 20.98
C ALA A 114 -17.52 -8.35 20.09
N CYS A 115 -18.49 -7.57 20.58
CA CYS A 115 -19.66 -7.20 19.78
C CYS A 115 -19.26 -6.43 18.52
N LEU A 116 -18.38 -5.42 18.62
CA LEU A 116 -17.88 -4.67 17.47
C LEU A 116 -17.21 -5.62 16.45
N THR A 117 -16.37 -6.55 16.93
CA THR A 117 -15.71 -7.54 16.07
C THR A 117 -16.72 -8.37 15.28
N VAL A 118 -17.77 -8.86 15.95
CA VAL A 118 -18.83 -9.67 15.30
C VAL A 118 -19.65 -8.82 14.31
N LEU A 119 -19.93 -7.56 14.64
CA LEU A 119 -20.56 -6.62 13.68
C LEU A 119 -19.69 -6.42 12.44
N GLY A 120 -18.37 -6.38 12.57
CA GLY A 120 -17.44 -6.32 11.44
C GLY A 120 -17.42 -7.60 10.60
N MET A 121 -17.50 -8.76 11.25
CA MET A 121 -17.45 -10.07 10.58
C MET A 121 -18.74 -10.42 9.83
N LEU A 122 -19.89 -10.13 10.41
CA LEU A 122 -21.19 -10.54 9.91
C LEU A 122 -22.00 -9.42 9.28
N GLY A 123 -21.64 -8.19 9.60
CA GLY A 123 -22.40 -7.00 9.23
C GLY A 123 -22.27 -6.60 7.78
N GLY A 124 -22.89 -5.48 7.46
CA GLY A 124 -22.91 -4.87 6.16
C GLY A 124 -23.17 -3.36 6.27
N PRO A 125 -23.78 -2.74 5.25
CA PRO A 125 -24.05 -1.30 5.27
C PRO A 125 -24.87 -0.82 6.47
N ALA A 126 -25.76 -1.66 6.99
CA ALA A 126 -26.64 -1.34 8.12
C ALA A 126 -25.88 -1.17 9.46
N GLU A 127 -24.71 -1.78 9.60
CA GLU A 127 -23.88 -1.72 10.79
C GLU A 127 -22.93 -0.49 10.79
N VAL A 128 -22.73 0.15 9.65
CA VAL A 128 -21.83 1.31 9.51
C VAL A 128 -22.14 2.43 10.50
N PRO A 129 -23.39 2.88 10.72
CA PRO A 129 -23.65 3.96 11.68
C PRO A 129 -23.22 3.64 13.11
N VAL A 130 -23.42 2.40 13.56
CA VAL A 130 -23.02 1.93 14.89
C VAL A 130 -21.49 1.90 15.02
N LEU A 131 -20.81 1.35 14.02
CA LEU A 131 -19.35 1.27 14.00
C LEU A 131 -18.70 2.67 13.90
N VAL A 132 -19.28 3.58 13.11
CA VAL A 132 -18.83 4.97 13.02
C VAL A 132 -19.03 5.71 14.34
N GLY A 133 -20.14 5.49 15.03
CA GLY A 133 -20.36 6.03 16.38
C GLY A 133 -19.28 5.56 17.38
N ALA A 134 -18.90 4.31 17.31
CA ALA A 134 -17.85 3.74 18.18
C ALA A 134 -16.42 4.24 17.86
N LEU A 135 -16.15 4.77 16.65
CA LEU A 135 -14.88 5.47 16.35
C LEU A 135 -14.67 6.73 17.20
N ALA A 136 -15.74 7.36 17.67
CA ALA A 136 -15.65 8.53 18.55
C ALA A 136 -15.43 8.17 20.02
N ALA A 137 -15.50 6.88 20.39
CA ALA A 137 -15.27 6.40 21.75
C ALA A 137 -13.78 6.43 22.13
N SER A 138 -13.48 6.11 23.40
CA SER A 138 -12.13 5.88 23.88
C SER A 138 -11.59 4.52 23.44
N GLU A 139 -10.31 4.30 23.60
CA GLU A 139 -9.72 2.97 23.46
C GLU A 139 -10.21 2.01 24.58
N PRO A 140 -10.44 0.73 24.30
CA PRO A 140 -10.15 0.00 23.05
C PRO A 140 -11.29 0.00 22.01
N GLU A 141 -12.45 0.58 22.31
CA GLU A 141 -13.64 0.55 21.44
C GLU A 141 -13.34 1.17 20.06
N ARG A 142 -12.58 2.28 20.02
CA ARG A 142 -12.17 2.95 18.77
C ARG A 142 -11.38 2.00 17.86
N THR A 143 -10.39 1.31 18.41
CA THR A 143 -9.59 0.33 17.67
C THR A 143 -10.44 -0.82 17.15
N GLY A 144 -11.35 -1.35 17.97
CA GLY A 144 -12.29 -2.40 17.58
C GLY A 144 -13.23 -1.95 16.46
N ALA A 145 -13.80 -0.76 16.56
CA ALA A 145 -14.66 -0.19 15.52
C ALA A 145 -13.93 0.01 14.20
N ARG A 146 -12.70 0.53 14.25
CA ARG A 146 -11.87 0.69 13.06
C ARG A 146 -11.57 -0.64 12.37
N GLN A 147 -11.16 -1.66 13.13
CA GLN A 147 -10.92 -3.00 12.58
C GLN A 147 -12.20 -3.60 11.98
N SER A 148 -13.33 -3.39 12.63
CA SER A 148 -14.62 -3.88 12.16
C SER A 148 -15.06 -3.22 10.85
N LEU A 149 -14.88 -1.90 10.73
CA LEU A 149 -15.13 -1.19 9.47
C LEU A 149 -14.23 -1.68 8.33
N LEU A 150 -12.99 -2.10 8.63
CA LEU A 150 -12.10 -2.70 7.62
C LEU A 150 -12.57 -4.09 7.16
N LEU A 151 -13.27 -4.84 8.01
CA LEU A 151 -13.74 -6.21 7.72
C LEU A 151 -15.09 -6.25 7.00
N LEU A 152 -15.91 -5.19 7.08
CA LEU A 152 -17.24 -5.17 6.46
C LEU A 152 -17.19 -5.52 4.97
N ASP A 153 -18.17 -6.30 4.52
CA ASP A 153 -18.27 -6.76 3.15
C ASP A 153 -18.52 -5.58 2.17
N PRO A 154 -17.65 -5.33 1.16
CA PRO A 154 -17.92 -4.38 0.09
C PRO A 154 -18.95 -4.97 -0.92
N PRO A 155 -19.53 -4.18 -1.86
CA PRO A 155 -19.30 -2.74 -2.08
C PRO A 155 -20.27 -1.82 -1.30
N GLY A 156 -21.41 -2.32 -0.82
CA GLY A 156 -22.44 -1.50 -0.17
C GLY A 156 -21.93 -0.81 1.11
N SER A 157 -21.05 -1.49 1.87
CA SER A 157 -20.42 -0.93 3.06
C SER A 157 -19.50 0.24 2.75
N ASP A 158 -18.79 0.21 1.60
CA ASP A 158 -17.93 1.32 1.18
C ASP A 158 -18.76 2.57 0.90
N ALA A 159 -19.89 2.44 0.22
CA ALA A 159 -20.79 3.56 -0.04
C ALA A 159 -21.40 4.12 1.26
N ALA A 160 -21.75 3.25 2.21
CA ALA A 160 -22.26 3.68 3.52
C ALA A 160 -21.19 4.40 4.36
N ILE A 161 -19.95 3.92 4.34
CA ILE A 161 -18.82 4.59 5.01
C ILE A 161 -18.56 5.96 4.37
N LEU A 162 -18.61 6.08 3.04
CA LEU A 162 -18.47 7.35 2.33
C LEU A 162 -19.58 8.34 2.72
N ALA A 163 -20.83 7.88 2.76
CA ALA A 163 -21.97 8.71 3.16
C ALA A 163 -21.82 9.21 4.62
N ALA A 164 -21.35 8.33 5.51
CA ALA A 164 -21.05 8.71 6.88
C ALA A 164 -19.91 9.75 6.96
N ALA A 165 -18.85 9.58 6.15
CA ALA A 165 -17.74 10.53 6.08
C ALA A 165 -18.18 11.91 5.59
N ALA A 166 -19.11 11.99 4.62
CA ALA A 166 -19.64 13.25 4.10
C ALA A 166 -20.35 14.09 5.18
N ALA A 167 -21.02 13.42 6.11
CA ALA A 167 -21.74 14.06 7.21
C ALA A 167 -20.88 14.30 8.48
N ALA A 168 -19.69 13.72 8.54
CA ALA A 168 -18.84 13.71 9.74
C ALA A 168 -18.08 15.03 9.96
N ALA A 169 -17.76 15.32 11.23
CA ALA A 169 -16.77 16.33 11.60
C ALA A 169 -15.40 16.01 10.99
N PRO A 170 -14.49 16.99 10.79
CA PRO A 170 -13.24 16.80 10.05
C PRO A 170 -12.39 15.64 10.53
N ASP A 171 -12.20 15.47 11.85
CA ASP A 171 -11.35 14.42 12.41
C ASP A 171 -11.93 13.01 12.14
N LEU A 172 -13.23 12.85 12.25
CA LEU A 172 -13.90 11.58 11.95
C LEU A 172 -13.94 11.33 10.44
N ARG A 173 -14.15 12.36 9.64
CA ARG A 173 -14.09 12.30 8.17
C ARG A 173 -12.72 11.79 7.70
N SER A 174 -11.64 12.32 8.26
CA SER A 174 -10.28 11.91 7.91
C SER A 174 -10.02 10.42 8.23
N GLN A 175 -10.54 9.94 9.37
CA GLN A 175 -10.44 8.53 9.75
C GLN A 175 -11.21 7.63 8.78
N LEU A 176 -12.44 8.00 8.41
CA LEU A 176 -13.27 7.23 7.48
C LEU A 176 -12.67 7.19 6.08
N TRP A 177 -12.10 8.29 5.59
CA TRP A 177 -11.37 8.28 4.32
C TRP A 177 -10.11 7.42 4.37
N THR A 178 -9.40 7.41 5.49
CA THR A 178 -8.26 6.51 5.69
C THR A 178 -8.71 5.05 5.64
N ILE A 179 -9.81 4.72 6.30
CA ILE A 179 -10.41 3.37 6.25
C ILE A 179 -10.79 3.00 4.81
N LEU A 180 -11.45 3.88 4.05
CA LEU A 180 -11.76 3.63 2.64
C LEU A 180 -10.51 3.43 1.78
N THR A 181 -9.44 4.16 2.06
CA THR A 181 -8.15 3.98 1.39
C THR A 181 -7.54 2.61 1.68
N GLU A 182 -7.52 2.19 2.95
CA GLU A 182 -7.03 0.88 3.37
C GLU A 182 -7.87 -0.28 2.84
N ARG A 183 -9.18 -0.09 2.71
CA ARG A 183 -10.11 -1.03 2.05
C ARG A 183 -9.95 -1.09 0.53
N ASN A 184 -9.09 -0.27 -0.05
CA ASN A 184 -8.96 -0.10 -1.51
C ASN A 184 -10.32 0.19 -2.20
N ALA A 185 -11.14 1.02 -1.56
CA ALA A 185 -12.53 1.28 -1.96
C ALA A 185 -12.65 2.31 -3.09
N TRP A 186 -11.65 3.18 -3.27
CA TRP A 186 -11.74 4.34 -4.17
C TRP A 186 -11.94 3.98 -5.64
N GLY A 187 -11.46 2.81 -6.08
CA GLY A 187 -11.75 2.32 -7.43
C GLY A 187 -13.24 2.01 -7.67
N ARG A 188 -13.98 1.67 -6.61
CA ARG A 188 -15.43 1.44 -6.62
C ARG A 188 -16.24 2.70 -6.36
N LEU A 189 -15.59 3.73 -5.80
CA LEU A 189 -16.18 5.01 -5.41
C LEU A 189 -15.60 6.17 -6.24
N SER A 190 -15.19 5.90 -7.48
CA SER A 190 -14.53 6.88 -8.36
C SER A 190 -15.35 8.16 -8.56
N GLU A 191 -16.67 8.07 -8.55
CA GLU A 191 -17.56 9.24 -8.65
C GLU A 191 -17.45 10.22 -7.48
N ALA A 192 -16.94 9.76 -6.32
CA ALA A 192 -16.71 10.59 -5.15
C ALA A 192 -15.35 11.31 -5.16
N LEU A 193 -14.40 10.88 -6.01
CA LEU A 193 -13.06 11.47 -6.07
C LEU A 193 -13.03 12.99 -6.28
N PRO A 194 -13.90 13.60 -7.09
CA PRO A 194 -13.92 15.07 -7.20
C PRO A 194 -14.16 15.81 -5.88
N GLN A 195 -14.99 15.26 -4.98
CA GLN A 195 -15.21 15.82 -3.65
C GLN A 195 -13.97 15.66 -2.74
N VAL A 196 -13.31 14.52 -2.85
CA VAL A 196 -12.07 14.24 -2.12
C VAL A 196 -10.96 15.16 -2.59
N VAL A 197 -10.82 15.37 -3.90
CA VAL A 197 -9.87 16.34 -4.50
C VAL A 197 -10.12 17.77 -3.99
N ALA A 198 -11.38 18.19 -3.90
CA ALA A 198 -11.72 19.51 -3.33
C ALA A 198 -11.23 19.70 -1.89
N SER A 199 -11.05 18.61 -1.16
CA SER A 199 -10.58 18.62 0.24
C SER A 199 -9.04 18.57 0.39
N ILE A 200 -8.30 18.57 -0.70
CA ILE A 200 -6.83 18.74 -0.67
C ILE A 200 -6.44 20.10 -0.05
N GLY A 201 -7.30 21.12 -0.21
CA GLY A 201 -7.13 22.44 0.40
C GLY A 201 -7.90 22.66 1.71
N ASP A 202 -8.40 21.61 2.37
CA ASP A 202 -9.17 21.73 3.62
C ASP A 202 -8.35 22.39 4.73
N GLY A 203 -8.99 23.17 5.60
CA GLY A 203 -8.35 23.80 6.77
C GLY A 203 -7.76 22.79 7.76
N ASN A 204 -8.35 21.58 7.86
CA ASN A 204 -7.88 20.52 8.74
C ASN A 204 -6.79 19.67 8.06
N ALA A 205 -5.60 19.61 8.66
CA ALA A 205 -4.44 18.90 8.12
C ALA A 205 -4.67 17.37 7.96
N ALA A 206 -5.44 16.75 8.86
CA ALA A 206 -5.75 15.33 8.78
C ALA A 206 -6.66 15.03 7.58
N VAL A 207 -7.62 15.91 7.28
CA VAL A 207 -8.48 15.81 6.09
C VAL A 207 -7.65 15.95 4.82
N ARG A 208 -6.77 16.98 4.74
CA ARG A 208 -5.85 17.13 3.60
C ARG A 208 -5.02 15.88 3.35
N LYS A 209 -4.40 15.34 4.42
CA LYS A 209 -3.58 14.12 4.32
C LYS A 209 -4.36 12.91 3.83
N ALA A 210 -5.56 12.70 4.36
CA ALA A 210 -6.43 11.60 3.94
C ALA A 210 -6.89 11.76 2.49
N ALA A 211 -7.23 12.99 2.07
CA ALA A 211 -7.58 13.30 0.69
C ALA A 211 -6.43 13.00 -0.28
N LEU A 212 -5.22 13.45 0.04
CA LEU A 212 -4.02 13.19 -0.76
C LEU A 212 -3.73 11.69 -0.89
N ALA A 213 -3.88 10.92 0.19
CA ALA A 213 -3.69 9.46 0.15
C ALA A 213 -4.72 8.78 -0.76
N ALA A 214 -5.99 9.17 -0.67
CA ALA A 214 -7.05 8.64 -1.51
C ALA A 214 -6.81 8.95 -2.99
N VAL A 215 -6.47 10.20 -3.31
CA VAL A 215 -6.17 10.66 -4.68
C VAL A 215 -4.90 10.02 -5.21
N ALA A 216 -3.87 9.86 -4.39
CA ALA A 216 -2.66 9.12 -4.78
C ALA A 216 -2.96 7.66 -5.11
N GLN A 217 -3.93 7.03 -4.47
CA GLN A 217 -4.34 5.65 -4.73
C GLN A 217 -5.18 5.50 -6.00
N ALA A 218 -6.19 6.36 -6.20
CA ALA A 218 -7.23 6.15 -7.20
C ALA A 218 -7.38 7.27 -8.23
N GLY A 219 -6.74 8.41 -8.05
CA GLY A 219 -6.81 9.53 -8.99
C GLY A 219 -6.33 9.17 -10.38
N ALA A 220 -6.95 9.76 -11.39
CA ALA A 220 -6.70 9.57 -12.80
C ALA A 220 -6.69 10.93 -13.53
N ALA A 221 -6.81 10.95 -14.84
CA ALA A 221 -6.77 12.19 -15.65
C ALA A 221 -7.86 13.19 -15.26
N ALA A 222 -9.03 12.73 -14.80
CA ALA A 222 -10.14 13.59 -14.40
C ALA A 222 -9.83 14.43 -13.15
N GLU A 223 -8.98 13.92 -12.26
CA GLU A 223 -8.63 14.60 -11.00
C GLU A 223 -7.46 15.58 -11.15
N VAL A 224 -6.66 15.47 -12.23
CA VAL A 224 -5.47 16.31 -12.47
C VAL A 224 -5.77 17.81 -12.39
N PRO A 225 -6.86 18.35 -13.01
CA PRO A 225 -7.16 19.78 -12.91
C PRO A 225 -7.38 20.26 -11.47
N GLY A 226 -8.07 19.47 -10.66
CA GLY A 226 -8.32 19.78 -9.26
C GLY A 226 -7.04 19.76 -8.41
N ILE A 227 -6.16 18.79 -8.66
CA ILE A 227 -4.85 18.70 -7.98
C ILE A 227 -3.96 19.89 -8.35
N VAL A 228 -3.90 20.25 -9.64
CA VAL A 228 -3.14 21.42 -10.13
C VAL A 228 -3.67 22.69 -9.49
N LYS A 229 -5.00 22.89 -9.45
CA LYS A 229 -5.60 24.03 -8.77
C LYS A 229 -5.20 24.11 -7.28
N ALA A 230 -5.23 23.00 -6.57
CA ALA A 230 -4.80 22.94 -5.19
C ALA A 230 -3.29 23.24 -5.03
N LEU A 231 -2.46 22.74 -5.93
CA LEU A 231 -1.02 23.00 -5.95
C LEU A 231 -0.70 24.49 -6.11
N LEU A 232 -1.37 25.16 -7.05
CA LEU A 232 -1.17 26.60 -7.32
C LEU A 232 -1.67 27.47 -6.18
N ALA A 233 -2.70 27.05 -5.45
CA ALA A 233 -3.25 27.77 -4.30
C ALA A 233 -2.45 27.54 -3.00
N ALA A 234 -1.66 26.47 -2.91
CA ALA A 234 -0.95 26.12 -1.69
C ALA A 234 0.27 27.03 -1.45
N PRO A 235 0.48 27.53 -0.22
CA PRO A 235 1.70 28.24 0.12
C PRO A 235 2.92 27.31 0.07
N GLU A 236 4.11 27.88 -0.07
CA GLU A 236 5.34 27.09 0.00
C GLU A 236 5.44 26.34 1.33
N GLY A 237 5.90 25.10 1.28
CA GLY A 237 6.05 24.27 2.47
C GLY A 237 5.68 22.79 2.22
N GLN A 238 5.49 22.06 3.33
CA GLN A 238 5.25 20.63 3.30
C GLN A 238 3.96 20.26 2.56
N ASP A 239 2.87 21.03 2.78
CA ASP A 239 1.58 20.76 2.13
C ASP A 239 1.70 20.86 0.60
N ARG A 240 2.36 21.90 0.07
CA ARG A 240 2.63 22.03 -1.38
C ARG A 240 3.44 20.85 -1.91
N ASN A 241 4.47 20.41 -1.18
CA ASN A 241 5.30 19.27 -1.56
C ASN A 241 4.50 17.96 -1.60
N ASP A 242 3.55 17.78 -0.69
CA ASP A 242 2.71 16.59 -0.65
C ASP A 242 1.69 16.58 -1.80
N ILE A 243 1.13 17.75 -2.16
CA ILE A 243 0.26 17.90 -3.33
C ILE A 243 1.04 17.62 -4.62
N GLU A 244 2.26 18.18 -4.76
CA GLU A 244 3.13 17.94 -5.90
C GLU A 244 3.45 16.44 -6.05
N ARG A 245 3.81 15.76 -4.95
CA ARG A 245 4.09 14.33 -4.95
C ARG A 245 2.87 13.52 -5.39
N THR A 246 1.67 13.91 -4.93
CA THR A 246 0.42 13.27 -5.33
C THR A 246 0.14 13.46 -6.82
N LEU A 247 0.32 14.68 -7.35
CA LEU A 247 0.19 14.97 -8.78
C LEU A 247 1.13 14.10 -9.62
N VAL A 248 2.41 14.04 -9.26
CA VAL A 248 3.41 13.21 -9.93
C VAL A 248 2.99 11.74 -9.88
N THR A 249 2.53 11.24 -8.72
CA THR A 249 2.06 9.87 -8.57
C THR A 249 0.90 9.56 -9.53
N VAL A 250 -0.10 10.42 -9.62
CA VAL A 250 -1.24 10.26 -10.53
C VAL A 250 -0.80 10.28 -11.99
N CYS A 251 0.16 11.14 -12.34
CA CYS A 251 0.65 11.29 -13.73
C CYS A 251 1.64 10.19 -14.15
N THR A 252 2.22 9.43 -13.22
CA THR A 252 3.25 8.42 -13.53
C THR A 252 2.83 6.99 -13.27
N ARG A 253 1.68 6.76 -12.60
CA ARG A 253 1.21 5.46 -12.16
C ARG A 253 0.25 4.77 -13.14
N GLY A 254 0.40 3.45 -13.28
CA GLY A 254 -0.60 2.56 -13.86
C GLY A 254 -0.91 2.77 -15.34
N ARG A 255 -2.03 2.22 -15.78
CA ARG A 255 -2.43 2.21 -17.19
C ARG A 255 -2.84 3.57 -17.73
N ASP A 256 -3.34 4.46 -16.88
CA ASP A 256 -3.83 5.79 -17.25
C ASP A 256 -2.78 6.89 -17.09
N SER A 257 -1.53 6.57 -16.73
CA SER A 257 -0.46 7.55 -16.51
C SER A 257 -0.23 8.46 -17.72
N ALA A 258 -0.24 7.92 -18.93
CA ALA A 258 -0.07 8.72 -20.14
C ALA A 258 -1.20 9.74 -20.35
N ARG A 259 -2.45 9.36 -20.04
CA ARG A 259 -3.60 10.26 -20.12
C ARG A 259 -3.56 11.34 -19.04
N SER A 260 -3.18 10.95 -17.81
CA SER A 260 -3.01 11.89 -16.70
C SER A 260 -1.89 12.88 -16.95
N ALA A 261 -0.76 12.42 -17.48
CA ALA A 261 0.35 13.28 -17.91
C ALA A 261 -0.09 14.23 -19.02
N ALA A 262 -0.83 13.75 -20.02
CA ALA A 262 -1.37 14.61 -21.10
C ALA A 262 -2.31 15.70 -20.57
N ALA A 263 -3.16 15.37 -19.59
CA ALA A 263 -4.02 16.35 -18.92
C ALA A 263 -3.19 17.43 -18.20
N PHE A 264 -2.13 17.03 -17.49
CA PHE A 264 -1.20 17.94 -16.85
C PHE A 264 -0.48 18.84 -17.87
N PHE A 265 0.02 18.29 -18.97
CA PHE A 265 0.69 19.07 -20.01
C PHE A 265 -0.24 20.09 -20.67
N GLY A 266 -1.51 19.75 -20.90
CA GLY A 266 -2.52 20.68 -21.37
C GLY A 266 -2.66 21.90 -20.44
N LEU A 267 -2.75 21.65 -19.13
CA LEU A 267 -2.82 22.71 -18.13
C LEU A 267 -1.53 23.54 -18.05
N PHE A 268 -0.38 22.88 -18.09
CA PHE A 268 0.93 23.55 -18.10
C PHE A 268 1.06 24.49 -19.29
N THR A 269 0.64 24.07 -20.48
CA THR A 269 0.72 24.89 -21.71
C THR A 269 -0.19 26.11 -21.64
N ALA A 270 -1.39 25.96 -21.05
CA ALA A 270 -2.37 27.03 -20.89
C ALA A 270 -2.10 27.96 -19.69
N ALA A 271 -1.19 27.59 -18.79
CA ALA A 271 -0.90 28.33 -17.57
C ALA A 271 -0.24 29.69 -17.84
N THR A 272 -0.42 30.64 -16.92
CA THR A 272 0.33 31.89 -16.88
C THR A 272 1.83 31.63 -16.61
N ASP A 273 2.69 32.62 -16.91
CA ASP A 273 4.12 32.44 -16.60
C ASP A 273 4.40 32.24 -15.11
N ALA A 274 3.66 32.91 -14.23
CA ALA A 274 3.76 32.73 -12.78
C ALA A 274 3.32 31.34 -12.32
N ASP A 275 2.23 30.81 -12.87
CA ASP A 275 1.78 29.44 -12.56
C ASP A 275 2.76 28.39 -13.09
N ARG A 276 3.33 28.63 -14.29
CA ARG A 276 4.34 27.74 -14.87
C ARG A 276 5.57 27.57 -13.96
N GLU A 277 6.03 28.62 -13.28
CA GLU A 277 7.14 28.50 -12.33
C GLU A 277 6.85 27.46 -11.24
N THR A 278 5.63 27.42 -10.71
CA THR A 278 5.21 26.39 -9.74
C THR A 278 5.10 25.01 -10.38
N LEU A 279 4.66 24.93 -11.64
CA LEU A 279 4.42 23.67 -12.34
C LEU A 279 5.67 23.05 -12.98
N VAL A 280 6.80 23.76 -13.03
CA VAL A 280 8.05 23.25 -13.61
C VAL A 280 8.63 22.08 -12.80
N ALA A 281 8.52 22.11 -11.48
CA ALA A 281 9.02 21.04 -10.63
C ALA A 281 8.29 19.70 -10.87
N PRO A 282 6.95 19.63 -10.84
CA PRO A 282 6.23 18.42 -11.23
C PRO A 282 6.44 18.04 -12.69
N LEU A 283 6.60 19.01 -13.62
CA LEU A 283 6.93 18.74 -15.02
C LEU A 283 8.20 17.88 -15.13
N GLY A 284 9.28 18.28 -14.47
CA GLY A 284 10.54 17.55 -14.47
C GLY A 284 10.41 16.15 -13.86
N ARG A 285 9.62 15.99 -12.78
CA ARG A 285 9.39 14.69 -12.13
C ARG A 285 8.50 13.73 -12.91
N ILE A 286 7.56 14.25 -13.70
CA ILE A 286 6.71 13.46 -14.59
C ILE A 286 7.54 12.95 -15.78
N GLY A 287 8.39 13.81 -16.36
CA GLY A 287 9.27 13.41 -17.43
C GLY A 287 8.54 13.10 -18.75
N GLY A 288 9.20 12.34 -19.60
CA GLY A 288 8.67 11.90 -20.89
C GLY A 288 8.91 12.89 -22.05
N PRO A 289 8.57 12.50 -23.30
CA PRO A 289 8.95 13.27 -24.50
C PRO A 289 8.37 14.68 -24.54
N GLN A 290 7.13 14.87 -24.09
CA GLN A 290 6.49 16.20 -24.07
C GLN A 290 7.16 17.13 -23.05
N ALA A 291 7.42 16.65 -21.84
CA ALA A 291 8.15 17.38 -20.81
C ALA A 291 9.55 17.74 -21.29
N ARG A 292 10.22 16.81 -22.00
CA ARG A 292 11.56 17.01 -22.53
C ARG A 292 11.65 18.22 -23.45
N GLY A 293 10.75 18.35 -24.43
CA GLY A 293 10.73 19.47 -25.34
C GLY A 293 10.56 20.82 -24.63
N VAL A 294 9.67 20.86 -23.61
CA VAL A 294 9.45 22.08 -22.81
C VAL A 294 10.70 22.42 -22.00
N VAL A 295 11.29 21.44 -21.32
CA VAL A 295 12.47 21.65 -20.46
C VAL A 295 13.68 22.08 -21.28
N ASP A 296 13.93 21.47 -22.45
CA ASP A 296 15.01 21.88 -23.34
C ASP A 296 14.81 23.32 -23.82
N ALA A 297 13.58 23.71 -24.21
CA ALA A 297 13.27 25.09 -24.61
C ALA A 297 13.46 26.11 -23.45
N LEU A 298 13.18 25.71 -22.21
CA LEU A 298 13.44 26.57 -21.05
C LEU A 298 14.94 26.71 -20.77
N ILE A 299 15.74 25.64 -20.89
CA ILE A 299 17.19 25.66 -20.69
C ILE A 299 17.87 26.51 -21.74
N ASP A 300 17.43 26.46 -23.01
CA ASP A 300 18.00 27.18 -24.13
C ASP A 300 17.47 28.62 -24.26
N ALA A 301 16.52 29.01 -23.40
CA ALA A 301 16.00 30.38 -23.40
C ALA A 301 17.08 31.39 -22.98
N PRO A 302 17.13 32.56 -23.65
CA PRO A 302 18.07 33.63 -23.30
C PRO A 302 17.77 34.28 -21.95
N ASP A 303 16.56 34.15 -21.44
CA ASP A 303 16.15 34.64 -20.12
C ASP A 303 16.71 33.77 -19.00
N PRO A 304 17.52 34.33 -18.06
CA PRO A 304 18.11 33.57 -16.97
C PRO A 304 17.11 32.94 -16.02
N ALA A 305 15.92 33.51 -15.83
CA ALA A 305 14.88 32.95 -14.97
C ALA A 305 14.30 31.68 -15.60
N ARG A 306 13.94 31.72 -16.87
CA ARG A 306 13.51 30.56 -17.67
C ARG A 306 14.55 29.45 -17.68
N ARG A 307 15.83 29.80 -17.90
CA ARG A 307 16.92 28.83 -17.87
C ARG A 307 17.04 28.15 -16.50
N ARG A 308 16.97 28.92 -15.40
CA ARG A 308 16.98 28.34 -14.05
C ARG A 308 15.80 27.38 -13.83
N SER A 309 14.61 27.73 -14.29
CA SER A 309 13.44 26.84 -14.21
C SER A 309 13.65 25.56 -15.00
N GLY A 310 14.24 25.62 -16.19
CA GLY A 310 14.62 24.45 -16.99
C GLY A 310 15.63 23.54 -16.28
N ILE A 311 16.68 24.14 -15.67
CA ILE A 311 17.67 23.39 -14.86
C ILE A 311 16.98 22.74 -13.66
N GLU A 312 16.06 23.44 -12.99
CA GLU A 312 15.32 22.92 -11.86
C GLU A 312 14.45 21.71 -12.24
N ALA A 313 13.86 21.72 -13.44
CA ALA A 313 13.10 20.59 -13.97
C ALA A 313 14.01 19.39 -14.32
N ILE A 314 15.09 19.63 -15.09
CA ILE A 314 15.92 18.53 -15.61
C ILE A 314 16.65 17.78 -14.50
N VAL A 315 17.06 18.46 -13.41
CA VAL A 315 17.70 17.80 -12.26
C VAL A 315 16.76 16.89 -11.47
N ARG A 316 15.44 17.02 -11.67
CA ARG A 316 14.41 16.17 -11.06
C ARG A 316 13.96 15.02 -11.95
N TRP A 317 14.50 14.91 -13.16
CA TRP A 317 14.07 13.92 -14.14
C TRP A 317 14.10 12.48 -13.60
N PRO A 318 13.08 11.64 -13.91
CA PRO A 318 12.94 10.34 -13.25
C PRO A 318 13.90 9.26 -13.76
N ASP A 319 14.37 9.36 -15.00
CA ASP A 319 15.14 8.33 -15.69
C ASP A 319 16.38 8.88 -16.42
N ALA A 320 17.11 8.03 -17.12
CA ALA A 320 18.31 8.41 -17.85
C ALA A 320 18.05 9.01 -19.24
N GLY A 321 16.80 9.26 -19.64
CA GLY A 321 16.45 9.83 -20.93
C GLY A 321 17.02 11.25 -21.17
N VAL A 322 17.50 11.91 -20.10
CA VAL A 322 18.15 13.23 -20.14
C VAL A 322 19.66 13.19 -19.88
N ALA A 323 20.26 12.00 -19.78
CA ALA A 323 21.65 11.83 -19.36
C ALA A 323 22.64 12.63 -20.20
N ASP A 324 22.54 12.59 -21.54
CA ASP A 324 23.44 13.31 -22.42
C ASP A 324 23.32 14.83 -22.24
N ARG A 325 22.08 15.33 -22.03
CA ARG A 325 21.86 16.76 -21.75
C ARG A 325 22.44 17.17 -20.41
N LEU A 326 22.27 16.34 -19.38
CA LEU A 326 22.87 16.58 -18.06
C LEU A 326 24.39 16.56 -18.09
N LEU A 327 25.01 15.65 -18.84
CA LEU A 327 26.46 15.60 -19.04
C LEU A 327 26.97 16.90 -19.67
N SER A 328 26.35 17.34 -20.78
CA SER A 328 26.72 18.58 -21.49
C SER A 328 26.54 19.82 -20.59
N LEU A 329 25.43 19.91 -19.86
CA LEU A 329 25.18 21.02 -18.93
C LEU A 329 26.17 21.02 -17.76
N THR A 330 26.49 19.86 -17.21
CA THR A 330 27.48 19.73 -16.11
C THR A 330 28.86 20.16 -16.55
N ASP A 331 29.26 19.79 -17.76
CA ASP A 331 30.57 20.17 -18.30
C ASP A 331 30.68 21.69 -18.50
N SER A 332 29.66 22.31 -19.10
CA SER A 332 29.61 23.72 -19.41
C SER A 332 29.24 24.64 -18.24
N ALA A 333 28.77 24.12 -17.13
CA ALA A 333 28.31 24.92 -15.99
C ALA A 333 29.44 25.74 -15.36
N ALA A 334 29.30 27.06 -15.37
CA ALA A 334 30.22 28.00 -14.76
C ALA A 334 29.92 28.21 -13.25
N ASP A 335 28.65 28.24 -12.88
CA ASP A 335 28.21 28.34 -11.49
C ASP A 335 28.41 27.01 -10.75
N PRO A 336 29.22 26.99 -9.65
CA PRO A 336 29.47 25.78 -8.88
C PRO A 336 28.20 25.15 -8.30
N ALA A 337 27.22 25.96 -7.88
CA ALA A 337 25.99 25.45 -7.29
C ALA A 337 25.09 24.80 -8.35
N GLU A 338 25.00 25.37 -9.55
CA GLU A 338 24.30 24.74 -10.68
C GLU A 338 24.98 23.42 -11.06
N ARG A 339 26.33 23.43 -11.17
CA ARG A 339 27.10 22.24 -11.49
C ARG A 339 26.88 21.11 -10.47
N ASP A 340 26.90 21.42 -9.18
CA ASP A 340 26.63 20.46 -8.12
C ASP A 340 25.24 19.83 -8.24
N ARG A 341 24.21 20.60 -8.58
CA ARG A 341 22.86 20.09 -8.78
C ARG A 341 22.76 19.15 -9.99
N LEU A 342 23.40 19.52 -11.09
CA LEU A 342 23.44 18.71 -12.31
C LEU A 342 24.21 17.41 -12.08
N LEU A 343 25.36 17.47 -11.41
CA LEU A 343 26.17 16.29 -11.03
C LEU A 343 25.38 15.36 -10.11
N ASN A 344 24.67 15.91 -9.12
CA ASN A 344 23.82 15.14 -8.23
C ASN A 344 22.71 14.39 -8.99
N ALA A 345 22.14 15.01 -10.02
CA ALA A 345 21.14 14.37 -10.87
C ALA A 345 21.76 13.19 -11.64
N LEU A 346 22.94 13.33 -12.23
CA LEU A 346 23.66 12.26 -12.93
C LEU A 346 23.97 11.08 -11.99
N ILE A 347 24.51 11.37 -10.79
CA ILE A 347 24.81 10.35 -9.76
C ILE A 347 23.54 9.62 -9.34
N ARG A 348 22.42 10.31 -9.29
CA ARG A 348 21.13 9.72 -8.90
C ARG A 348 20.57 8.81 -9.98
N ILE A 349 20.48 9.30 -11.24
CA ILE A 349 19.78 8.57 -12.32
C ILE A 349 20.62 7.45 -12.92
N GLY A 350 21.96 7.57 -12.93
CA GLY A 350 22.84 6.62 -13.59
C GLY A 350 22.62 5.17 -13.16
N PRO A 351 22.70 4.85 -11.87
CA PRO A 351 22.60 3.46 -11.41
C PRO A 351 21.17 3.02 -11.04
N GLN A 352 20.14 3.85 -11.31
CA GLN A 352 18.76 3.46 -10.96
C GLN A 352 18.31 2.21 -11.73
N PRO A 353 17.58 1.28 -11.09
CA PRO A 353 16.87 0.23 -11.80
C PRO A 353 15.84 0.86 -12.75
N ASP A 354 15.57 0.20 -13.86
CA ASP A 354 14.51 0.58 -14.82
C ASP A 354 14.59 2.03 -15.38
N ASN A 355 15.81 2.61 -15.43
CA ASN A 355 16.04 3.97 -15.92
C ASN A 355 16.15 4.08 -17.47
N GLY A 356 15.82 3.01 -18.19
CA GLY A 356 15.90 2.95 -19.66
C GLY A 356 17.27 2.54 -20.21
N LEU A 357 18.28 2.31 -19.35
CA LEU A 357 19.61 1.86 -19.74
C LEU A 357 19.87 0.41 -19.35
N ASN A 358 20.61 -0.33 -20.17
CA ASN A 358 21.20 -1.60 -19.76
C ASN A 358 22.41 -1.38 -18.83
N GLU A 359 22.90 -2.43 -18.17
CA GLU A 359 23.96 -2.33 -17.16
C GLU A 359 25.29 -1.78 -17.75
N GLU A 360 25.60 -2.06 -19.00
CA GLU A 360 26.79 -1.53 -19.67
C GLU A 360 26.69 0.00 -19.84
N LYS A 361 25.56 0.50 -20.34
CA LYS A 361 25.32 1.93 -20.50
C LYS A 361 25.22 2.69 -19.17
N LYS A 362 24.69 2.02 -18.13
CA LYS A 362 24.71 2.58 -16.76
C LYS A 362 26.14 2.81 -16.28
N LEU A 363 27.00 1.80 -16.47
CA LEU A 363 28.41 1.92 -16.10
C LEU A 363 29.13 2.98 -16.94
N GLU A 364 28.90 3.04 -18.25
CA GLU A 364 29.42 4.09 -19.12
C GLU A 364 29.02 5.49 -18.64
N LEU A 365 27.76 5.66 -18.24
CA LEU A 365 27.27 6.92 -17.67
C LEU A 365 27.99 7.29 -16.37
N LEU A 366 28.22 6.34 -15.46
CA LEU A 366 28.98 6.58 -14.23
C LEU A 366 30.44 6.93 -14.53
N GLN A 367 31.08 6.28 -15.52
CA GLN A 367 32.43 6.58 -15.95
C GLN A 367 32.55 7.99 -16.53
N LYS A 368 31.60 8.43 -17.35
CA LYS A 368 31.51 9.81 -17.83
C LYS A 368 31.30 10.78 -16.66
N THR A 369 30.42 10.42 -15.73
CA THR A 369 30.10 11.27 -14.57
C THR A 369 31.30 11.49 -13.66
N ILE A 370 32.09 10.44 -13.35
CA ILE A 370 33.28 10.58 -12.51
C ILE A 370 34.35 11.46 -13.19
N GLY A 371 34.44 11.42 -14.53
CA GLY A 371 35.31 12.30 -15.32
C GLY A 371 34.96 13.77 -15.22
N LEU A 372 33.69 14.09 -14.93
CA LEU A 372 33.24 15.47 -14.70
C LEU A 372 33.45 15.96 -13.27
N CYS A 373 33.74 15.06 -12.31
CA CYS A 373 33.94 15.43 -10.91
C CYS A 373 35.25 16.22 -10.72
N ARG A 374 35.15 17.43 -10.18
CA ARG A 374 36.32 18.29 -9.88
C ARG A 374 36.91 18.00 -8.48
N ALA A 375 36.08 17.54 -7.53
CA ALA A 375 36.44 17.24 -6.17
C ALA A 375 36.36 15.75 -5.86
N ASP A 376 37.22 15.25 -5.00
CA ASP A 376 37.25 13.85 -4.58
C ASP A 376 35.96 13.43 -3.83
N LYS A 377 35.34 14.35 -3.09
CA LYS A 377 34.02 14.10 -2.46
C LYS A 377 32.96 13.66 -3.47
N ASP A 378 32.98 14.23 -4.68
CA ASP A 378 32.00 13.92 -5.72
C ASP A 378 32.36 12.61 -6.42
N ARG A 379 33.66 12.37 -6.67
CA ARG A 379 34.15 11.07 -7.16
C ARG A 379 33.78 9.93 -6.22
N ALA A 380 33.96 10.15 -4.90
CA ALA A 380 33.57 9.18 -3.86
C ALA A 380 32.08 8.83 -3.96
N ARG A 381 31.20 9.82 -4.15
CA ARG A 381 29.75 9.58 -4.30
C ARG A 381 29.39 8.78 -5.55
N VAL A 382 30.09 9.01 -6.68
CA VAL A 382 29.92 8.19 -7.89
C VAL A 382 30.34 6.75 -7.62
N LEU A 383 31.49 6.55 -6.95
CA LEU A 383 31.99 5.22 -6.60
C LEU A 383 31.03 4.49 -5.65
N GLU A 384 30.49 5.17 -4.64
CA GLU A 384 29.50 4.58 -3.72
C GLU A 384 28.22 4.10 -4.42
N ARG A 385 27.87 4.70 -5.57
CA ARG A 385 26.69 4.30 -6.34
C ARG A 385 26.96 3.17 -7.35
N ALA A 386 28.23 2.88 -7.63
CA ALA A 386 28.61 1.88 -8.63
C ALA A 386 28.15 0.46 -8.28
N HIS A 387 28.00 0.14 -6.99
CA HIS A 387 27.53 -1.18 -6.53
C HIS A 387 26.09 -1.52 -6.97
N ALA A 388 25.28 -0.52 -7.28
CA ALA A 388 23.92 -0.76 -7.78
C ALA A 388 23.93 -1.40 -9.18
N ILE A 389 25.03 -1.29 -9.93
CA ILE A 389 25.28 -1.96 -11.22
C ILE A 389 26.00 -3.28 -10.92
N ARG A 390 25.24 -4.37 -10.80
CA ARG A 390 25.68 -5.68 -10.30
C ARG A 390 26.40 -6.49 -11.36
N THR A 391 27.51 -5.95 -11.87
CA THR A 391 28.31 -6.60 -12.93
C THR A 391 29.79 -6.66 -12.55
N ILE A 392 30.51 -7.60 -13.16
CA ILE A 392 31.98 -7.68 -13.00
C ILE A 392 32.68 -6.43 -13.57
N ALA A 393 32.09 -5.82 -14.61
CA ALA A 393 32.63 -4.58 -15.17
C ALA A 393 32.56 -3.42 -14.17
N SER A 394 31.46 -3.29 -13.40
CA SER A 394 31.34 -2.31 -12.34
C SER A 394 32.33 -2.58 -11.20
N PHE A 395 32.53 -3.84 -10.81
CA PHE A 395 33.53 -4.23 -9.83
C PHE A 395 34.94 -3.81 -10.30
N ARG A 396 35.33 -4.18 -11.53
CA ARG A 396 36.64 -3.83 -12.09
C ARG A 396 36.83 -2.32 -12.26
N PHE A 397 35.77 -1.56 -12.48
CA PHE A 397 35.79 -0.11 -12.50
C PHE A 397 36.14 0.48 -11.13
N VAL A 398 35.61 -0.09 -10.05
CA VAL A 398 35.80 0.44 -8.68
C VAL A 398 37.13 0.04 -8.06
N VAL A 399 37.63 -1.19 -8.32
CA VAL A 399 38.83 -1.76 -7.65
C VAL A 399 40.08 -0.86 -7.72
N PRO A 400 40.44 -0.18 -8.83
CA PRO A 400 41.62 0.68 -8.88
C PRO A 400 41.59 1.86 -7.89
N TYR A 401 40.41 2.31 -7.49
CA TYR A 401 40.25 3.40 -6.54
C TYR A 401 40.56 3.00 -5.08
N LEU A 402 40.70 1.71 -4.77
CA LEU A 402 41.21 1.26 -3.47
C LEU A 402 42.66 1.73 -3.21
N ASP A 403 43.42 2.07 -4.25
CA ASP A 403 44.81 2.59 -4.12
C ASP A 403 44.88 4.11 -3.96
N GLN A 404 43.74 4.79 -4.04
CA GLN A 404 43.67 6.25 -3.94
C GLN A 404 43.13 6.66 -2.56
N PRO A 405 43.98 7.17 -1.63
CA PRO A 405 43.59 7.40 -0.23
C PRO A 405 42.29 8.20 -0.04
N ALA A 406 42.08 9.22 -0.90
CA ALA A 406 40.87 10.07 -0.85
C ALA A 406 39.58 9.34 -1.30
N LEU A 407 39.68 8.23 -2.00
CA LEU A 407 38.55 7.50 -2.61
C LEU A 407 38.43 6.05 -2.10
N ALA A 408 39.46 5.58 -1.38
CA ALA A 408 39.60 4.18 -0.98
C ALA A 408 38.42 3.69 -0.11
N GLU A 409 37.92 4.54 0.81
CA GLU A 409 36.74 4.22 1.64
C GLU A 409 35.48 4.00 0.79
N ALA A 410 35.20 4.89 -0.16
CA ALA A 410 34.04 4.80 -1.06
C ALA A 410 34.14 3.57 -1.99
N ALA A 411 35.37 3.30 -2.48
CA ALA A 411 35.63 2.12 -3.29
C ALA A 411 35.44 0.83 -2.48
N ALA A 412 35.93 0.78 -1.23
CA ALA A 412 35.77 -0.36 -0.34
C ALA A 412 34.29 -0.68 -0.07
N ARG A 413 33.45 0.34 0.18
CA ARG A 413 32.01 0.18 0.34
C ARG A 413 31.41 -0.49 -0.90
N SER A 414 31.68 0.00 -2.09
CA SER A 414 31.15 -0.59 -3.33
C SER A 414 31.67 -1.99 -3.60
N VAL A 415 32.95 -2.29 -3.32
CA VAL A 415 33.50 -3.64 -3.43
C VAL A 415 32.78 -4.62 -2.52
N VAL A 416 32.55 -4.24 -1.25
CA VAL A 416 31.84 -5.11 -0.28
C VAL A 416 30.38 -5.28 -0.63
N GLU A 417 29.69 -4.23 -1.11
CA GLU A 417 28.31 -4.33 -1.57
C GLU A 417 28.19 -5.25 -2.82
N LEU A 418 29.09 -5.16 -3.78
CA LEU A 418 29.13 -6.07 -4.93
C LEU A 418 29.44 -7.51 -4.50
N ALA A 419 30.31 -7.71 -3.51
CA ALA A 419 30.62 -9.02 -2.96
C ALA A 419 29.45 -9.70 -2.22
N HIS A 420 28.46 -8.92 -1.76
CA HIS A 420 27.21 -9.43 -1.21
C HIS A 420 26.45 -10.31 -2.21
N HIS A 421 26.55 -10.01 -3.51
CA HIS A 421 25.90 -10.77 -4.58
C HIS A 421 26.66 -12.07 -4.86
N ARG A 422 26.26 -13.14 -4.18
CA ARG A 422 26.95 -14.44 -4.20
C ARG A 422 27.25 -14.96 -5.62
N GLN A 423 26.29 -14.90 -6.53
CA GLN A 423 26.51 -15.39 -7.90
C GLN A 423 27.62 -14.64 -8.62
N LEU A 424 27.66 -13.29 -8.48
CA LEU A 424 28.70 -12.46 -9.07
C LEU A 424 30.06 -12.75 -8.42
N ARG A 425 30.11 -12.81 -7.10
CA ARG A 425 31.32 -13.07 -6.32
C ARG A 425 31.90 -14.45 -6.63
N ASP A 426 31.07 -15.50 -6.61
CA ASP A 426 31.52 -16.89 -6.78
C ASP A 426 32.01 -17.15 -8.22
N ALA A 427 31.42 -16.48 -9.24
CA ALA A 427 31.87 -16.53 -10.62
C ALA A 427 33.24 -15.87 -10.86
N HIS A 428 33.66 -14.95 -9.98
CA HIS A 428 34.93 -14.18 -10.09
C HIS A 428 35.70 -14.20 -8.78
N LYS A 429 35.71 -15.34 -8.11
CA LYS A 429 36.16 -15.53 -6.72
C LYS A 429 37.54 -14.94 -6.46
N ASP A 430 38.53 -15.19 -7.31
CA ASP A 430 39.90 -14.75 -7.10
C ASP A 430 40.05 -13.23 -7.16
N GLU A 431 39.31 -12.56 -8.06
CA GLU A 431 39.31 -11.11 -8.17
C GLU A 431 38.68 -10.48 -6.90
N PHE A 432 37.56 -11.04 -6.43
CA PHE A 432 36.91 -10.57 -5.21
C PHE A 432 37.76 -10.78 -3.98
N ILE A 433 38.41 -11.94 -3.80
CA ILE A 433 39.30 -12.20 -2.66
C ILE A 433 40.42 -11.14 -2.63
N LYS A 434 41.11 -10.90 -3.75
CA LYS A 434 42.18 -9.92 -3.85
C LYS A 434 41.74 -8.49 -3.48
N ALA A 435 40.54 -8.10 -3.89
CA ALA A 435 40.01 -6.77 -3.55
C ALA A 435 39.55 -6.69 -2.08
N LEU A 436 38.89 -7.75 -1.57
CA LEU A 436 38.44 -7.83 -0.18
C LEU A 436 39.57 -7.86 0.82
N ASP A 437 40.74 -8.46 0.48
CA ASP A 437 41.96 -8.43 1.31
C ASP A 437 42.47 -7.01 1.57
N ARG A 438 42.15 -6.05 0.69
CA ARG A 438 42.60 -4.65 0.80
C ARG A 438 41.65 -3.81 1.68
N VAL A 439 40.39 -4.24 1.83
CA VAL A 439 39.36 -3.46 2.55
C VAL A 439 39.77 -3.12 4.00
N PRO A 440 40.31 -4.04 4.83
CA PRO A 440 40.69 -3.72 6.21
C PRO A 440 41.76 -2.65 6.34
N ALA A 441 42.58 -2.45 5.30
CA ALA A 441 43.64 -1.44 5.31
C ALA A 441 43.12 -0.03 4.98
N VAL A 442 41.99 0.10 4.32
CA VAL A 442 41.48 1.38 3.79
C VAL A 442 40.22 1.89 4.49
N THR A 443 39.61 1.11 5.40
CA THR A 443 38.44 1.56 6.17
C THR A 443 38.61 1.33 7.67
N GLN A 444 38.01 2.19 8.48
CA GLN A 444 37.90 2.02 9.94
C GLN A 444 36.49 1.47 10.33
N ASP A 445 35.58 1.33 9.37
CA ASP A 445 34.22 0.80 9.59
C ASP A 445 34.30 -0.70 9.93
N ALA A 446 33.97 -1.04 11.18
CA ALA A 446 34.04 -2.40 11.71
C ALA A 446 33.10 -3.35 10.99
N GLU A 447 31.88 -2.89 10.66
CA GLU A 447 30.89 -3.69 9.90
C GLU A 447 31.43 -4.00 8.50
N LEU A 448 32.03 -3.02 7.85
CA LEU A 448 32.56 -3.20 6.49
C LEU A 448 33.73 -4.22 6.47
N ARG A 449 34.59 -4.17 7.49
CA ARG A 449 35.67 -5.15 7.66
C ARG A 449 35.18 -6.56 7.92
N GLU A 450 34.18 -6.70 8.81
CA GLU A 450 33.56 -8.00 9.11
C GLU A 450 32.88 -8.60 7.89
N ARG A 451 32.14 -7.78 7.13
CA ARG A 451 31.48 -8.19 5.88
C ARG A 451 32.51 -8.64 4.85
N ALA A 452 33.59 -7.89 4.67
CA ALA A 452 34.66 -8.23 3.75
C ALA A 452 35.28 -9.61 4.07
N GLU A 453 35.57 -9.88 5.36
CA GLU A 453 36.12 -11.15 5.80
C GLU A 453 35.14 -12.30 5.62
N ALA A 454 33.86 -12.10 5.93
CA ALA A 454 32.81 -13.10 5.73
C ALA A 454 32.65 -13.47 4.24
N TYR A 455 32.63 -12.48 3.35
CA TYR A 455 32.48 -12.71 1.91
C TYR A 455 33.73 -13.35 1.28
N LYS A 456 34.91 -13.00 1.75
CA LYS A 456 36.16 -13.65 1.35
C LYS A 456 36.16 -15.15 1.65
N GLN A 457 35.57 -15.54 2.78
CA GLN A 457 35.39 -16.94 3.19
C GLN A 457 34.18 -17.62 2.50
N GLY A 458 33.49 -16.96 1.58
CA GLY A 458 32.28 -17.50 0.90
C GLY A 458 31.03 -17.51 1.79
N ARG A 459 31.08 -16.95 2.99
CA ARG A 459 29.95 -16.90 3.92
C ARG A 459 28.95 -15.79 3.55
N THR A 460 27.73 -15.93 4.01
CA THR A 460 26.71 -14.85 3.98
C THR A 460 26.76 -14.12 5.32
N TRP A 461 26.99 -12.82 5.26
CA TRP A 461 26.90 -11.98 6.45
C TRP A 461 25.43 -11.65 6.76
N LYS A 462 25.06 -11.70 8.03
CA LYS A 462 23.73 -11.28 8.52
C LYS A 462 23.98 -10.21 9.59
N ARG A 463 23.22 -9.14 9.50
CA ARG A 463 23.23 -8.11 10.54
C ARG A 463 22.76 -8.75 11.85
N GLN A 464 23.53 -8.61 12.91
CA GLN A 464 23.15 -9.06 14.25
C GLN A 464 22.15 -8.13 14.90
#